data_abc299b9133b13ba21cfa58489aba032
#
_entry.id   abc299b9133b13ba21cfa58489aba032
#
_cell.length_a   1.000
_cell.length_b   1.000
_cell.length_c   1.000
_cell.angle_alpha   90.00
_cell.angle_beta   90.00
_cell.angle_gamma   90.00
#
_symmetry.space_group_name_H-M   'P 1'
#
loop_
_entity.id
_entity.type
_entity.pdbx_description
1 polymer ?
#
loop_
_entity_poly.entity_id
_entity_poly.type
_entity_poly.pdbx_seq_one_letter_code
_entity_poly.pdbx_strand_id
1 'polypeptide(L)'
;MTAIALTIAGSDSGGGAGIQADLKTFSALGVYGASVITALTAQNTRTVSRVQPAGPAMIAAQIATVFDDLDIRAVKLGMLGDGPAIRAVAEGLAGRDLPIVLDPVMVAKSGDALLADDAIDGLRALLLPRATLLTPNLPEAARLTGTPPARSRDQMCDQALALVQMGAQAVLLKGGHGQGPQCHDLLMTPDDGPRWLSAPRHATRNTHGTGCTLSAAIAAELAKGRPLQDAVAAAHRYLQGAIAAADSLTVGQGHGPVHHFHAVWPHA
;
A
#
# COMPACT_ATOMS: atom_id res chain seq x y z
N MET A 1 18.02 15.79 -9.30
CA MET A 1 17.13 16.24 -8.21
C MET A 1 16.77 15.04 -7.36
N THR A 2 16.61 15.22 -6.04
CA THR A 2 16.19 14.14 -5.12
C THR A 2 14.74 13.75 -5.41
N ALA A 3 14.48 12.46 -5.61
CA ALA A 3 13.09 11.98 -5.70
C ALA A 3 12.45 12.03 -4.31
N ILE A 4 11.24 12.60 -4.22
CA ILE A 4 10.49 12.74 -2.96
C ILE A 4 9.14 12.04 -3.12
N ALA A 5 8.81 11.13 -2.19
CA ALA A 5 7.52 10.48 -2.12
C ALA A 5 6.82 10.80 -0.79
N LEU A 6 5.51 10.97 -0.85
CA LEU A 6 4.67 11.21 0.32
C LEU A 6 3.86 9.95 0.65
N THR A 7 3.90 9.49 1.90
CA THR A 7 2.91 8.54 2.40
C THR A 7 1.84 9.26 3.19
N ILE A 8 0.56 8.92 2.96
CA ILE A 8 -0.60 9.36 3.75
C ILE A 8 -1.23 8.10 4.33
N ALA A 9 -0.96 7.81 5.59
CA ALA A 9 -1.40 6.57 6.23
C ALA A 9 -1.37 6.63 7.77
N GLY A 10 -1.86 5.59 8.41
CA GLY A 10 -1.71 5.38 9.84
C GLY A 10 -0.27 5.05 10.24
N SER A 11 0.06 5.37 11.48
CA SER A 11 1.35 5.09 12.10
C SER A 11 1.29 3.76 12.86
N ASP A 12 2.16 2.80 12.54
CA ASP A 12 2.37 1.56 13.30
C ASP A 12 3.51 1.74 14.30
N SER A 13 3.18 1.83 15.61
CA SER A 13 4.18 1.99 16.67
C SER A 13 5.17 0.81 16.76
N GLY A 14 4.78 -0.38 16.29
CA GLY A 14 5.66 -1.55 16.17
C GLY A 14 6.64 -1.46 15.00
N GLY A 15 6.43 -0.53 14.07
CA GLY A 15 7.36 -0.19 12.99
C GLY A 15 7.37 -1.14 11.81
N GLY A 16 6.46 -2.12 11.74
CA GLY A 16 6.44 -3.14 10.69
C GLY A 16 5.54 -2.81 9.50
N ALA A 17 4.56 -1.90 9.68
CA ALA A 17 3.59 -1.49 8.66
C ALA A 17 3.38 0.04 8.68
N GLY A 18 2.31 0.52 8.08
CA GLY A 18 1.94 1.93 8.05
C GLY A 18 3.03 2.83 7.52
N ILE A 19 3.03 4.10 7.95
CA ILE A 19 4.06 5.07 7.51
C ILE A 19 5.48 4.61 7.82
N GLN A 20 5.70 3.80 8.86
CA GLN A 20 7.02 3.31 9.23
C GLN A 20 7.58 2.35 8.18
N ALA A 21 6.78 1.42 7.68
CA ALA A 21 7.16 0.56 6.56
C ALA A 21 7.38 1.36 5.28
N ASP A 22 6.52 2.35 5.03
CA ASP A 22 6.59 3.20 3.85
C ASP A 22 7.90 4.02 3.84
N LEU A 23 8.21 4.73 4.92
CA LEU A 23 9.43 5.54 5.05
C LEU A 23 10.71 4.69 4.99
N LYS A 24 10.72 3.50 5.63
CA LYS A 24 11.81 2.53 5.51
C LYS A 24 12.01 2.09 4.06
N THR A 25 10.91 1.79 3.37
CA THR A 25 10.94 1.39 1.95
C THR A 25 11.45 2.51 1.05
N PHE A 26 10.95 3.74 1.22
CA PHE A 26 11.43 4.91 0.48
C PHE A 26 12.93 5.09 0.68
N SER A 27 13.40 5.07 1.93
CA SER A 27 14.82 5.21 2.27
C SER A 27 15.67 4.10 1.68
N ALA A 28 15.25 2.83 1.77
CA ALA A 28 15.96 1.68 1.22
C ALA A 28 16.08 1.76 -0.31
N LEU A 29 15.14 2.42 -0.99
CA LEU A 29 15.12 2.63 -2.42
C LEU A 29 15.72 3.97 -2.86
N GLY A 30 16.33 4.73 -1.95
CA GLY A 30 17.00 6.00 -2.25
C GLY A 30 16.04 7.16 -2.58
N VAL A 31 14.85 7.15 -2.00
CA VAL A 31 13.83 8.19 -2.13
C VAL A 31 13.64 8.89 -0.79
N TYR A 32 13.60 10.22 -0.78
CA TYR A 32 13.25 10.98 0.41
C TYR A 32 11.76 10.79 0.72
N GLY A 33 11.45 10.33 1.92
CA GLY A 33 10.09 10.05 2.37
C GLY A 33 9.54 11.15 3.27
N ALA A 34 8.45 11.79 2.87
CA ALA A 34 7.61 12.61 3.73
C ALA A 34 6.37 11.82 4.17
N SER A 35 5.70 12.26 5.24
CA SER A 35 4.51 11.58 5.76
C SER A 35 3.42 12.52 6.23
N VAL A 36 2.17 12.12 6.00
CA VAL A 36 0.94 12.65 6.61
C VAL A 36 0.32 11.52 7.43
N ILE A 37 0.11 11.74 8.71
CA ILE A 37 -0.40 10.74 9.64
C ILE A 37 -1.92 10.87 9.71
N THR A 38 -2.63 9.78 9.39
CA THR A 38 -4.11 9.72 9.47
C THR A 38 -4.60 9.22 10.83
N ALA A 39 -3.82 8.35 11.46
CA ALA A 39 -4.09 7.83 12.80
C ALA A 39 -2.81 7.36 13.48
N LEU A 40 -2.78 7.43 14.81
CA LEU A 40 -1.77 6.76 15.62
C LEU A 40 -2.32 5.42 16.09
N THR A 41 -1.52 4.36 16.07
CA THR A 41 -1.88 3.08 16.66
C THR A 41 -0.97 2.73 17.83
N ALA A 42 -1.52 2.11 18.85
CA ALA A 42 -0.77 1.34 19.82
C ALA A 42 -0.73 -0.10 19.34
N GLN A 43 0.29 -0.43 18.57
CA GLN A 43 0.40 -1.67 17.81
C GLN A 43 1.76 -2.33 18.03
N ASN A 44 1.77 -3.66 18.01
CA ASN A 44 2.98 -4.48 18.01
C ASN A 44 2.80 -5.68 17.05
N THR A 45 3.71 -6.65 17.08
CA THR A 45 3.65 -7.81 16.17
C THR A 45 2.48 -8.77 16.44
N ARG A 46 1.69 -8.59 17.49
CA ARG A 46 0.59 -9.47 17.91
C ARG A 46 -0.78 -8.85 17.81
N THR A 47 -0.91 -7.53 18.09
CA THR A 47 -2.20 -6.86 18.26
C THR A 47 -2.15 -5.37 17.97
N VAL A 48 -3.30 -4.80 17.64
CA VAL A 48 -3.61 -3.37 17.67
C VAL A 48 -4.48 -3.11 18.88
N SER A 49 -3.93 -2.58 19.95
CA SER A 49 -4.66 -2.35 21.21
C SER A 49 -5.44 -1.03 21.25
N ARG A 50 -5.04 -0.06 20.43
CA ARG A 50 -5.70 1.25 20.34
C ARG A 50 -5.43 1.93 19.01
N VAL A 51 -6.43 2.63 18.49
CA VAL A 51 -6.32 3.52 17.32
C VAL A 51 -6.82 4.91 17.73
N GLN A 52 -6.04 5.95 17.44
CA GLN A 52 -6.39 7.36 17.67
C GLN A 52 -6.34 8.10 16.33
N PRO A 53 -7.48 8.47 15.72
CA PRO A 53 -7.51 9.28 14.52
C PRO A 53 -6.82 10.65 14.72
N ALA A 54 -6.12 11.13 13.69
CA ALA A 54 -5.52 12.47 13.71
C ALA A 54 -6.56 13.58 13.50
N GLY A 55 -7.72 13.22 12.95
CA GLY A 55 -8.80 14.15 12.62
C GLY A 55 -8.57 14.88 11.29
N PRO A 56 -9.67 15.23 10.57
CA PRO A 56 -9.60 15.77 9.21
C PRO A 56 -8.85 17.11 9.13
N ALA A 57 -9.00 17.99 10.12
CA ALA A 57 -8.32 19.27 10.13
C ALA A 57 -6.78 19.12 10.22
N MET A 58 -6.29 18.17 11.03
CA MET A 58 -4.87 17.90 11.14
C MET A 58 -4.32 17.24 9.86
N ILE A 59 -5.07 16.33 9.25
CA ILE A 59 -4.71 15.70 7.98
C ILE A 59 -4.56 16.77 6.88
N ALA A 60 -5.55 17.66 6.76
CA ALA A 60 -5.51 18.77 5.80
C ALA A 60 -4.32 19.70 6.04
N ALA A 61 -4.04 20.06 7.30
CA ALA A 61 -2.91 20.91 7.67
C ALA A 61 -1.57 20.26 7.31
N GLN A 62 -1.38 18.98 7.60
CA GLN A 62 -0.16 18.25 7.23
C GLN A 62 0.03 18.21 5.70
N ILE A 63 -1.04 17.92 4.94
CA ILE A 63 -0.98 17.90 3.47
C ILE A 63 -0.57 19.28 2.95
N ALA A 64 -1.25 20.35 3.40
CA ALA A 64 -0.97 21.70 2.96
C ALA A 64 0.49 22.10 3.24
N THR A 65 0.97 21.88 4.45
CA THR A 65 2.33 22.23 4.87
C THR A 65 3.41 21.46 4.10
N VAL A 66 3.21 20.16 3.86
CA VAL A 66 4.17 19.34 3.11
C VAL A 66 4.26 19.78 1.67
N PHE A 67 3.13 20.05 1.02
CA PHE A 67 3.12 20.47 -0.38
C PHE A 67 3.48 21.95 -0.59
N ASP A 68 3.51 22.78 0.45
CA ASP A 68 3.96 24.15 0.38
C ASP A 68 5.49 24.25 0.17
N ASP A 69 6.23 23.28 0.67
CA ASP A 69 7.70 23.28 0.67
C ASP A 69 8.33 22.17 -0.18
N LEU A 70 7.74 20.97 -0.20
CA LEU A 70 8.37 19.81 -0.82
C LEU A 70 7.84 19.52 -2.23
N ASP A 71 8.77 19.30 -3.19
CA ASP A 71 8.47 18.83 -4.57
C ASP A 71 8.10 17.33 -4.56
N ILE A 72 6.89 17.03 -4.09
CA ILE A 72 6.37 15.65 -4.04
C ILE A 72 6.13 15.14 -5.44
N ARG A 73 6.71 13.98 -5.79
CA ARG A 73 6.63 13.37 -7.12
C ARG A 73 5.73 12.16 -7.21
N ALA A 74 5.39 11.54 -6.08
CA ALA A 74 4.39 10.47 -5.99
C ALA A 74 3.79 10.41 -4.60
N VAL A 75 2.54 9.95 -4.50
CA VAL A 75 1.85 9.74 -3.22
C VAL A 75 1.48 8.27 -3.08
N LYS A 76 1.70 7.71 -1.90
CA LYS A 76 1.11 6.43 -1.47
C LYS A 76 0.01 6.72 -0.45
N LEU A 77 -1.17 6.21 -0.69
CA LEU A 77 -2.28 6.19 0.26
C LEU A 77 -2.38 4.81 0.90
N GLY A 78 -2.41 4.75 2.23
CA GLY A 78 -2.58 3.51 2.98
C GLY A 78 -3.84 3.52 3.85
N MET A 79 -3.73 3.13 5.12
CA MET A 79 -4.84 3.15 6.07
C MET A 79 -5.33 4.60 6.30
N LEU A 80 -6.57 4.90 5.95
CA LEU A 80 -7.18 6.22 6.11
C LEU A 80 -8.16 6.30 7.29
N GLY A 81 -8.76 5.16 7.68
CA GLY A 81 -9.62 5.05 8.86
C GLY A 81 -11.10 5.28 8.58
N ASP A 82 -11.52 6.51 8.35
CA ASP A 82 -12.93 6.89 8.25
C ASP A 82 -13.25 7.82 7.06
N GLY A 83 -14.54 8.05 6.82
CA GLY A 83 -15.02 8.91 5.74
C GLY A 83 -14.56 10.37 5.84
N PRO A 84 -14.54 11.02 7.02
CA PRO A 84 -13.95 12.35 7.19
C PRO A 84 -12.48 12.43 6.79
N ALA A 85 -11.65 11.45 7.14
CA ALA A 85 -10.25 11.41 6.75
C ALA A 85 -10.09 11.22 5.24
N ILE A 86 -10.89 10.33 4.61
CA ILE A 86 -10.91 10.14 3.17
C ILE A 86 -11.24 11.44 2.42
N ARG A 87 -12.25 12.19 2.88
CA ARG A 87 -12.59 13.50 2.30
C ARG A 87 -11.45 14.50 2.43
N ALA A 88 -10.86 14.63 3.62
CA ALA A 88 -9.74 15.55 3.84
C ALA A 88 -8.53 15.22 2.94
N VAL A 89 -8.24 13.93 2.72
CA VAL A 89 -7.19 13.49 1.80
C VAL A 89 -7.56 13.81 0.36
N ALA A 90 -8.79 13.52 -0.08
CA ALA A 90 -9.24 13.81 -1.43
C ALA A 90 -9.19 15.31 -1.75
N GLU A 91 -9.65 16.15 -0.82
CA GLU A 91 -9.60 17.61 -0.94
C GLU A 91 -8.16 18.13 -0.95
N GLY A 92 -7.31 17.66 -0.04
CA GLY A 92 -5.90 18.06 0.03
C GLY A 92 -5.08 17.68 -1.19
N LEU A 93 -5.48 16.63 -1.90
CA LEU A 93 -4.85 16.21 -3.15
C LEU A 93 -5.52 16.82 -4.41
N ALA A 94 -6.60 17.57 -4.28
CA ALA A 94 -7.32 18.14 -5.42
C ALA A 94 -6.42 19.05 -6.29
N GLY A 95 -6.55 18.92 -7.60
CA GLY A 95 -5.77 19.73 -8.58
C GLY A 95 -4.29 19.39 -8.68
N ARG A 96 -3.80 18.34 -8.00
CA ARG A 96 -2.41 17.87 -8.07
C ARG A 96 -2.29 16.78 -9.12
N ASP A 97 -1.49 17.04 -10.14
CA ASP A 97 -1.18 16.09 -11.22
C ASP A 97 0.10 15.33 -10.88
N LEU A 98 -0.06 14.23 -10.14
CA LEU A 98 1.03 13.36 -9.72
C LEU A 98 0.54 11.92 -9.51
N PRO A 99 1.43 10.91 -9.65
CA PRO A 99 1.06 9.51 -9.45
C PRO A 99 0.58 9.24 -8.02
N ILE A 100 -0.57 8.55 -7.90
CA ILE A 100 -1.16 8.12 -6.62
C ILE A 100 -1.25 6.59 -6.61
N VAL A 101 -0.56 5.95 -5.66
CA VAL A 101 -0.70 4.52 -5.36
C VAL A 101 -1.64 4.37 -4.19
N LEU A 102 -2.83 3.82 -4.44
CA LEU A 102 -3.85 3.58 -3.42
C LEU A 102 -3.80 2.12 -2.95
N ASP A 103 -3.34 1.89 -1.73
CA ASP A 103 -3.45 0.61 -1.03
C ASP A 103 -4.71 0.63 -0.14
N PRO A 104 -5.80 -0.04 -0.51
CA PRO A 104 -7.09 0.10 0.17
C PRO A 104 -7.13 -0.76 1.43
N VAL A 105 -6.27 -0.44 2.40
CA VAL A 105 -6.12 -1.20 3.64
C VAL A 105 -7.41 -1.19 4.44
N MET A 106 -8.06 -2.35 4.58
CA MET A 106 -9.33 -2.51 5.29
C MET A 106 -9.20 -3.26 6.61
N VAL A 107 -8.20 -4.14 6.71
CA VAL A 107 -8.00 -5.03 7.87
C VAL A 107 -6.51 -5.13 8.19
N ALA A 108 -6.16 -5.06 9.47
CA ALA A 108 -4.81 -5.31 9.96
C ALA A 108 -4.41 -6.78 9.79
N LYS A 109 -3.11 -7.08 9.83
CA LYS A 109 -2.62 -8.47 9.81
C LYS A 109 -3.12 -9.28 11.02
N SER A 110 -3.43 -8.63 12.13
CA SER A 110 -4.04 -9.20 13.33
C SER A 110 -5.52 -9.55 13.17
N GLY A 111 -6.19 -9.09 12.09
CA GLY A 111 -7.62 -9.27 11.86
C GLY A 111 -8.49 -8.08 12.30
N ASP A 112 -7.90 -7.06 12.92
CA ASP A 112 -8.63 -5.87 13.37
C ASP A 112 -9.09 -5.02 12.17
N ALA A 113 -10.34 -4.55 12.17
CA ALA A 113 -10.87 -3.64 11.15
C ALA A 113 -10.16 -2.28 11.24
N LEU A 114 -9.64 -1.79 10.12
CA LEU A 114 -8.92 -0.52 10.00
C LEU A 114 -9.67 0.51 9.15
N LEU A 115 -10.67 0.10 8.41
CA LEU A 115 -11.55 0.97 7.62
C LEU A 115 -12.99 0.70 8.03
N ALA A 116 -13.72 1.76 8.36
CA ALA A 116 -15.14 1.67 8.63
C ALA A 116 -15.94 1.29 7.37
N ASP A 117 -17.02 0.54 7.51
CA ASP A 117 -17.77 0.03 6.35
C ASP A 117 -18.37 1.15 5.49
N ASP A 118 -18.84 2.22 6.13
CA ASP A 118 -19.37 3.43 5.49
C ASP A 118 -18.30 4.26 4.76
N ALA A 119 -17.02 4.04 5.08
CA ALA A 119 -15.90 4.71 4.43
C ALA A 119 -15.54 4.10 3.06
N ILE A 120 -15.98 2.87 2.76
CA ILE A 120 -15.69 2.20 1.49
C ILE A 120 -16.30 2.95 0.31
N ASP A 121 -17.53 3.46 0.45
CA ASP A 121 -18.17 4.24 -0.60
C ASP A 121 -17.48 5.57 -0.84
N GLY A 122 -16.99 6.21 0.22
CA GLY A 122 -16.16 7.40 0.11
C GLY A 122 -14.84 7.14 -0.62
N LEU A 123 -14.19 6.01 -0.33
CA LEU A 123 -12.95 5.59 -1.01
C LEU A 123 -13.21 5.36 -2.50
N ARG A 124 -14.30 4.64 -2.84
CA ARG A 124 -14.70 4.39 -4.25
C ARG A 124 -15.00 5.68 -5.01
N ALA A 125 -15.75 6.60 -4.40
CA ALA A 125 -16.21 7.81 -5.06
C ALA A 125 -15.11 8.88 -5.22
N LEU A 126 -14.23 9.03 -4.22
CA LEU A 126 -13.33 10.17 -4.12
C LEU A 126 -11.87 9.84 -4.45
N LEU A 127 -11.40 8.65 -4.12
CA LEU A 127 -9.98 8.30 -4.25
C LEU A 127 -9.69 7.31 -5.37
N LEU A 128 -10.57 6.33 -5.59
CA LEU A 128 -10.37 5.31 -6.61
C LEU A 128 -10.22 5.92 -8.03
N PRO A 129 -11.04 6.91 -8.47
CA PRO A 129 -10.88 7.51 -9.79
C PRO A 129 -9.60 8.34 -9.96
N ARG A 130 -8.92 8.63 -8.86
CA ARG A 130 -7.66 9.39 -8.85
C ARG A 130 -6.43 8.51 -8.74
N ALA A 131 -6.64 7.21 -8.47
CA ALA A 131 -5.55 6.27 -8.31
C ALA A 131 -4.91 5.95 -9.66
N THR A 132 -3.63 6.33 -9.82
CA THR A 132 -2.78 5.83 -10.91
C THR A 132 -2.64 4.32 -10.82
N LEU A 133 -2.58 3.79 -9.60
CA LEU A 133 -2.59 2.36 -9.32
C LEU A 133 -3.35 2.07 -8.03
N LEU A 134 -4.33 1.18 -8.11
CA LEU A 134 -4.98 0.57 -6.96
C LEU A 134 -4.31 -0.78 -6.65
N THR A 135 -3.97 -1.08 -5.38
CA THR A 135 -3.24 -2.31 -5.02
C THR A 135 -4.02 -3.19 -4.03
N PRO A 136 -5.22 -3.68 -4.33
CA PRO A 136 -6.01 -4.51 -3.42
C PRO A 136 -5.46 -5.94 -3.33
N ASN A 137 -5.66 -6.58 -2.18
CA ASN A 137 -5.62 -8.03 -2.08
C ASN A 137 -6.97 -8.64 -2.48
N LEU A 138 -7.07 -10.00 -2.55
CA LEU A 138 -8.31 -10.66 -2.96
C LEU A 138 -9.53 -10.31 -2.08
N PRO A 139 -9.45 -10.31 -0.73
CA PRO A 139 -10.53 -9.84 0.12
C PRO A 139 -10.91 -8.36 -0.08
N GLU A 140 -9.94 -7.48 -0.24
CA GLU A 140 -10.17 -6.05 -0.49
C GLU A 140 -10.84 -5.81 -1.84
N ALA A 141 -10.39 -6.49 -2.90
CA ALA A 141 -11.03 -6.43 -4.21
C ALA A 141 -12.49 -6.92 -4.15
N ALA A 142 -12.75 -8.01 -3.45
CA ALA A 142 -14.10 -8.54 -3.24
C ALA A 142 -15.01 -7.50 -2.55
N ARG A 143 -14.54 -6.83 -1.51
CA ARG A 143 -15.30 -5.77 -0.82
C ARG A 143 -15.53 -4.55 -1.70
N LEU A 144 -14.51 -4.15 -2.48
CA LEU A 144 -14.62 -3.03 -3.41
C LEU A 144 -15.59 -3.32 -4.56
N THR A 145 -15.63 -4.54 -5.10
CA THR A 145 -16.52 -4.90 -6.22
C THR A 145 -17.90 -5.40 -5.79
N GLY A 146 -18.08 -5.74 -4.50
CA GLY A 146 -19.30 -6.36 -4.00
C GLY A 146 -19.46 -7.82 -4.46
N THR A 147 -18.36 -8.50 -4.82
CA THR A 147 -18.33 -9.89 -5.31
C THR A 147 -17.58 -10.79 -4.31
N PRO A 148 -17.74 -12.12 -4.38
CA PRO A 148 -16.90 -13.04 -3.61
C PRO A 148 -15.42 -12.91 -3.95
N PRO A 149 -14.48 -13.22 -3.02
CA PRO A 149 -13.05 -13.23 -3.33
C PRO A 149 -12.71 -14.19 -4.48
N ALA A 150 -11.89 -13.74 -5.43
CA ALA A 150 -11.46 -14.55 -6.58
C ALA A 150 -10.72 -15.82 -6.14
N ARG A 151 -11.03 -16.93 -6.80
CA ARG A 151 -10.43 -18.26 -6.56
C ARG A 151 -9.70 -18.82 -7.79
N SER A 152 -9.79 -18.15 -8.92
CA SER A 152 -9.13 -18.51 -10.19
C SER A 152 -8.51 -17.28 -10.83
N ARG A 153 -7.62 -17.49 -11.80
CA ARG A 153 -7.05 -16.40 -12.60
C ARG A 153 -8.10 -15.61 -13.38
N ASP A 154 -9.10 -16.29 -13.92
CA ASP A 154 -10.19 -15.65 -14.67
C ASP A 154 -11.00 -14.74 -13.74
N GLN A 155 -11.35 -15.20 -12.55
CA GLN A 155 -12.03 -14.38 -11.54
C GLN A 155 -11.17 -13.20 -11.07
N MET A 156 -9.85 -13.36 -10.98
CA MET A 156 -8.94 -12.23 -10.71
C MET A 156 -8.97 -11.21 -11.83
N CYS A 157 -8.99 -11.64 -13.09
CA CYS A 157 -9.13 -10.75 -14.25
C CYS A 157 -10.46 -10.00 -14.22
N ASP A 158 -11.58 -10.70 -13.95
CA ASP A 158 -12.90 -10.09 -13.85
C ASP A 158 -12.97 -9.02 -12.75
N GLN A 159 -12.45 -9.32 -11.56
CA GLN A 159 -12.41 -8.36 -10.46
C GLN A 159 -11.50 -7.16 -10.75
N ALA A 160 -10.33 -7.40 -11.33
CA ALA A 160 -9.42 -6.31 -11.69
C ALA A 160 -10.03 -5.40 -12.76
N LEU A 161 -10.68 -5.98 -13.78
CA LEU A 161 -11.38 -5.23 -14.82
C LEU A 161 -12.55 -4.42 -14.25
N ALA A 162 -13.33 -4.99 -13.33
CA ALA A 162 -14.41 -4.27 -12.66
C ALA A 162 -13.89 -3.05 -11.90
N LEU A 163 -12.74 -3.16 -11.20
CA LEU A 163 -12.10 -2.04 -10.50
C LEU A 163 -11.59 -0.96 -11.46
N VAL A 164 -11.06 -1.33 -12.62
CA VAL A 164 -10.71 -0.38 -13.69
C VAL A 164 -11.97 0.33 -14.20
N GLN A 165 -13.07 -0.39 -14.45
CA GLN A 165 -14.35 0.19 -14.87
C GLN A 165 -14.98 1.10 -13.81
N MET A 166 -14.67 0.91 -12.53
CA MET A 166 -15.04 1.82 -11.43
C MET A 166 -14.19 3.09 -11.37
N GLY A 167 -13.17 3.22 -12.23
CA GLY A 167 -12.40 4.44 -12.43
C GLY A 167 -10.92 4.36 -12.07
N ALA A 168 -10.38 3.26 -11.53
CA ALA A 168 -8.94 3.15 -11.32
C ALA A 168 -8.19 3.13 -12.66
N GLN A 169 -7.11 3.89 -12.79
CA GLN A 169 -6.32 3.91 -14.03
C GLN A 169 -5.58 2.58 -14.27
N ALA A 170 -5.17 1.90 -13.21
CA ALA A 170 -4.63 0.55 -13.24
C ALA A 170 -4.90 -0.17 -11.91
N VAL A 171 -4.86 -1.49 -11.92
CA VAL A 171 -5.08 -2.34 -10.73
C VAL A 171 -3.97 -3.37 -10.63
N LEU A 172 -3.29 -3.44 -9.49
CA LEU A 172 -2.41 -4.55 -9.12
C LEU A 172 -3.14 -5.41 -8.07
N LEU A 173 -3.84 -6.46 -8.52
CA LEU A 173 -4.55 -7.40 -7.67
C LEU A 173 -3.57 -8.41 -7.07
N LYS A 174 -3.36 -8.33 -5.74
CA LYS A 174 -2.39 -9.15 -5.00
C LYS A 174 -2.94 -10.54 -4.69
N GLY A 175 -2.33 -11.59 -5.26
CA GLY A 175 -2.75 -12.99 -5.08
C GLY A 175 -2.11 -13.72 -3.92
N GLY A 176 -1.40 -13.06 -3.03
CA GLY A 176 -0.72 -13.66 -1.89
C GLY A 176 -1.61 -14.46 -0.92
N HIS A 177 -2.94 -14.24 -0.93
CA HIS A 177 -3.93 -15.00 -0.16
C HIS A 177 -4.36 -16.31 -0.85
N GLY A 178 -3.92 -16.57 -2.08
CA GLY A 178 -4.16 -17.84 -2.78
C GLY A 178 -3.40 -19.00 -2.13
N GLN A 179 -3.61 -20.21 -2.65
CA GLN A 179 -2.94 -21.43 -2.21
C GLN A 179 -1.87 -21.87 -3.22
N GLY A 180 -0.97 -22.76 -2.80
CA GLY A 180 0.05 -23.34 -3.66
C GLY A 180 1.45 -22.75 -3.47
N PRO A 181 2.46 -23.29 -4.20
CA PRO A 181 3.87 -22.96 -4.01
C PRO A 181 4.27 -21.60 -4.60
N GLN A 182 3.39 -20.99 -5.39
CA GLN A 182 3.62 -19.67 -6.00
C GLN A 182 2.52 -18.69 -5.64
N CYS A 183 2.90 -17.42 -5.53
CA CYS A 183 1.99 -16.28 -5.48
C CYS A 183 1.91 -15.68 -6.88
N HIS A 184 0.71 -15.28 -7.30
CA HIS A 184 0.48 -14.65 -8.59
C HIS A 184 -0.25 -13.34 -8.38
N ASP A 185 0.41 -12.24 -8.72
CA ASP A 185 -0.21 -10.92 -8.73
C ASP A 185 -0.58 -10.55 -10.17
N LEU A 186 -1.68 -9.85 -10.34
CA LEU A 186 -2.20 -9.44 -11.64
C LEU A 186 -2.15 -7.92 -11.76
N LEU A 187 -1.34 -7.40 -12.68
CA LEU A 187 -1.44 -6.02 -13.14
C LEU A 187 -2.41 -5.95 -14.31
N MET A 188 -3.47 -5.15 -14.15
CA MET A 188 -4.47 -4.85 -15.16
C MET A 188 -4.41 -3.37 -15.51
N THR A 189 -4.19 -3.06 -16.78
CA THR A 189 -4.31 -1.71 -17.33
C THR A 189 -5.37 -1.70 -18.45
N PRO A 190 -6.01 -0.57 -18.74
CA PRO A 190 -7.00 -0.50 -19.82
C PRO A 190 -6.46 -0.93 -21.19
N ASP A 191 -5.19 -0.58 -21.47
CA ASP A 191 -4.62 -0.69 -22.82
C ASP A 191 -3.87 -2.00 -23.07
N ASP A 192 -3.20 -2.58 -22.04
CA ASP A 192 -2.28 -3.72 -22.22
C ASP A 192 -2.88 -5.08 -21.81
N GLY A 193 -4.08 -5.07 -21.18
CA GLY A 193 -4.69 -6.28 -20.65
C GLY A 193 -3.95 -6.87 -19.43
N PRO A 194 -4.19 -8.16 -19.12
CA PRO A 194 -3.67 -8.80 -17.91
C PRO A 194 -2.17 -9.14 -18.00
N ARG A 195 -1.37 -8.63 -17.09
CA ARG A 195 0.05 -8.98 -16.93
C ARG A 195 0.28 -9.65 -15.57
N TRP A 196 0.78 -10.88 -15.60
CA TRP A 196 1.02 -11.67 -14.40
C TRP A 196 2.45 -11.51 -13.88
N LEU A 197 2.55 -11.28 -12.57
CA LEU A 197 3.81 -11.34 -11.83
C LEU A 197 3.73 -12.56 -10.91
N SER A 198 4.75 -13.41 -10.97
CA SER A 198 4.78 -14.65 -10.18
C SER A 198 6.03 -14.71 -9.36
N ALA A 199 5.91 -15.22 -8.13
CA ALA A 199 7.03 -15.42 -7.23
C ALA A 199 6.82 -16.66 -6.36
N PRO A 200 7.90 -17.30 -5.88
CA PRO A 200 7.80 -18.38 -4.90
C PRO A 200 7.08 -17.92 -3.63
N ARG A 201 6.30 -18.80 -3.03
CA ARG A 201 5.75 -18.58 -1.69
C ARG A 201 6.80 -18.95 -0.66
N HIS A 202 7.26 -17.96 0.09
CA HIS A 202 8.21 -18.17 1.19
C HIS A 202 7.49 -18.72 2.44
N ALA A 203 8.06 -19.76 3.03
CA ALA A 203 7.56 -20.38 4.26
C ALA A 203 8.01 -19.57 5.49
N THR A 204 7.51 -18.35 5.63
CA THR A 204 7.83 -17.47 6.77
C THR A 204 6.57 -16.95 7.45
N ARG A 205 6.67 -16.67 8.76
CA ARG A 205 5.65 -16.00 9.56
C ARG A 205 5.83 -14.47 9.52
N ASN A 206 6.99 -13.99 9.08
CA ASN A 206 7.39 -12.58 9.09
C ASN A 206 6.90 -11.87 7.83
N THR A 207 5.59 -11.65 7.75
CA THR A 207 4.89 -11.05 6.60
C THR A 207 4.17 -9.75 6.93
N HIS A 208 4.40 -9.18 8.14
CA HIS A 208 3.79 -7.93 8.54
C HIS A 208 4.33 -6.78 7.66
N GLY A 209 3.43 -5.95 7.17
CA GLY A 209 3.77 -4.82 6.30
C GLY A 209 4.04 -5.16 4.83
N THR A 210 3.84 -6.40 4.38
CA THR A 210 4.02 -6.80 2.97
C THR A 210 3.27 -5.89 1.99
N GLY A 211 1.99 -5.60 2.23
CA GLY A 211 1.18 -4.71 1.38
C GLY A 211 1.70 -3.28 1.37
N CYS A 212 1.95 -2.71 2.55
CA CYS A 212 2.53 -1.37 2.70
C CYS A 212 3.87 -1.26 1.97
N THR A 213 4.75 -2.26 2.14
CA THR A 213 6.07 -2.29 1.49
C THR A 213 5.94 -2.31 -0.04
N LEU A 214 5.03 -3.12 -0.60
CA LEU A 214 4.82 -3.17 -2.05
C LEU A 214 4.32 -1.84 -2.60
N SER A 215 3.25 -1.30 -2.02
CA SER A 215 2.65 -0.04 -2.48
C SER A 215 3.61 1.14 -2.30
N ALA A 216 4.38 1.19 -1.22
CA ALA A 216 5.43 2.19 -1.01
C ALA A 216 6.58 2.04 -2.01
N ALA A 217 7.04 0.81 -2.29
CA ALA A 217 8.08 0.58 -3.29
C ALA A 217 7.64 1.03 -4.69
N ILE A 218 6.38 0.79 -5.07
CA ILE A 218 5.84 1.29 -6.34
C ILE A 218 5.84 2.82 -6.36
N ALA A 219 5.36 3.47 -5.29
CA ALA A 219 5.36 4.92 -5.19
C ALA A 219 6.78 5.51 -5.26
N ALA A 220 7.77 4.85 -4.64
CA ALA A 220 9.18 5.23 -4.72
C ALA A 220 9.70 5.18 -6.17
N GLU A 221 9.38 4.13 -6.91
CA GLU A 221 9.83 3.98 -8.29
C GLU A 221 9.12 4.96 -9.24
N LEU A 222 7.83 5.26 -9.00
CA LEU A 222 7.11 6.32 -9.72
C LEU A 222 7.70 7.71 -9.41
N ALA A 223 8.06 7.99 -8.15
CA ALA A 223 8.71 9.25 -7.78
C ALA A 223 10.06 9.47 -8.48
N LYS A 224 10.75 8.39 -8.87
CA LYS A 224 11.96 8.44 -9.70
C LYS A 224 11.67 8.65 -11.19
N GLY A 225 10.39 8.71 -11.60
CA GLY A 225 9.95 8.89 -12.99
C GLY A 225 9.91 7.61 -13.81
N ARG A 226 9.91 6.41 -13.19
CA ARG A 226 9.77 5.16 -13.93
C ARG A 226 8.35 4.99 -14.48
N PRO A 227 8.18 4.41 -15.67
CA PRO A 227 6.87 3.98 -16.16
C PRO A 227 6.22 2.98 -15.20
N LEU A 228 4.88 2.97 -15.13
CA LEU A 228 4.10 2.18 -14.18
C LEU A 228 4.47 0.69 -14.17
N GLN A 229 4.56 0.07 -15.33
CA GLN A 229 4.88 -1.36 -15.44
C GLN A 229 6.27 -1.69 -14.89
N ASP A 230 7.25 -0.83 -15.15
CA ASP A 230 8.63 -0.98 -14.65
C ASP A 230 8.70 -0.73 -13.14
N ALA A 231 7.96 0.26 -12.63
CA ALA A 231 7.83 0.54 -11.21
C ALA A 231 7.24 -0.66 -10.46
N VAL A 232 6.15 -1.23 -10.97
CA VAL A 232 5.53 -2.44 -10.40
C VAL A 232 6.48 -3.63 -10.43
N ALA A 233 7.17 -3.88 -11.55
CA ALA A 233 8.12 -4.99 -11.65
C ALA A 233 9.32 -4.83 -10.71
N ALA A 234 9.84 -3.61 -10.55
CA ALA A 234 10.93 -3.31 -9.62
C ALA A 234 10.50 -3.50 -8.16
N ALA A 235 9.32 -2.96 -7.80
CA ALA A 235 8.76 -3.09 -6.46
C ALA A 235 8.44 -4.54 -6.10
N HIS A 236 7.94 -5.33 -7.04
CA HIS A 236 7.68 -6.76 -6.84
C HIS A 236 8.98 -7.51 -6.52
N ARG A 237 10.07 -7.27 -7.28
CA ARG A 237 11.39 -7.88 -6.98
C ARG A 237 11.93 -7.47 -5.62
N TYR A 238 11.84 -6.17 -5.28
CA TYR A 238 12.25 -5.66 -3.97
C TYR A 238 11.48 -6.34 -2.83
N LEU A 239 10.17 -6.46 -2.96
CA LEU A 239 9.34 -7.14 -1.96
C LEU A 239 9.73 -8.61 -1.79
N GLN A 240 10.00 -9.34 -2.88
CA GLN A 240 10.43 -10.74 -2.80
C GLN A 240 11.75 -10.87 -2.03
N GLY A 241 12.71 -9.99 -2.24
CA GLY A 241 13.94 -9.93 -1.44
C GLY A 241 13.67 -9.63 0.04
N ALA A 242 12.77 -8.69 0.32
CA ALA A 242 12.39 -8.32 1.69
C ALA A 242 11.69 -9.46 2.44
N ILE A 243 10.85 -10.26 1.75
CA ILE A 243 10.21 -11.45 2.33
C ILE A 243 11.22 -12.58 2.53
N ALA A 244 12.06 -12.85 1.53
CA ALA A 244 13.07 -13.91 1.61
C ALA A 244 14.06 -13.71 2.77
N ALA A 245 14.39 -12.45 3.07
CA ALA A 245 15.29 -12.09 4.15
C ALA A 245 14.59 -11.85 5.50
N ALA A 246 13.26 -11.97 5.58
CA ALA A 246 12.49 -11.58 6.76
C ALA A 246 12.87 -12.37 8.03
N ASP A 247 13.24 -13.65 7.89
CA ASP A 247 13.58 -14.52 9.01
C ASP A 247 14.97 -14.25 9.59
N SER A 248 15.80 -13.41 8.94
CA SER A 248 17.04 -12.90 9.54
C SER A 248 16.79 -11.84 10.62
N LEU A 249 15.57 -11.28 10.69
CA LEU A 249 15.17 -10.33 11.71
C LEU A 249 14.51 -11.04 12.90
N THR A 250 14.95 -10.70 14.11
CA THR A 250 14.28 -11.13 15.34
C THR A 250 13.51 -9.95 15.93
N VAL A 251 12.27 -9.74 15.45
CA VAL A 251 11.43 -8.60 15.87
C VAL A 251 10.11 -9.10 16.44
N GLY A 252 9.95 -8.93 17.75
CA GLY A 252 8.75 -9.32 18.47
C GLY A 252 8.55 -10.84 18.53
N GLN A 253 7.36 -11.26 18.96
CA GLN A 253 7.02 -12.69 19.15
C GLN A 253 5.79 -13.11 18.33
N GLY A 254 5.17 -12.17 17.60
CA GLY A 254 4.03 -12.39 16.72
C GLY A 254 4.45 -12.54 15.26
N HIS A 255 3.65 -11.97 14.36
CA HIS A 255 4.03 -11.83 12.95
C HIS A 255 5.08 -10.73 12.81
N GLY A 256 6.33 -11.11 12.58
CA GLY A 256 7.43 -10.15 12.35
C GLY A 256 7.29 -9.41 11.02
N PRO A 257 8.01 -8.27 10.86
CA PRO A 257 8.01 -7.50 9.63
C PRO A 257 8.85 -8.17 8.53
N VAL A 258 8.60 -7.78 7.28
CA VAL A 258 9.54 -8.02 6.18
C VAL A 258 10.84 -7.22 6.39
N HIS A 259 11.94 -7.66 5.80
CA HIS A 259 13.23 -6.99 5.97
C HIS A 259 13.41 -5.84 4.96
N HIS A 260 12.92 -4.64 5.27
CA HIS A 260 12.96 -3.48 4.37
C HIS A 260 14.37 -3.13 3.87
N PHE A 261 15.40 -3.35 4.68
CA PHE A 261 16.80 -3.01 4.36
C PHE A 261 17.64 -4.22 3.94
N HIS A 262 17.01 -5.31 3.45
CA HIS A 262 17.67 -6.56 3.08
C HIS A 262 18.85 -6.39 2.10
N ALA A 263 18.82 -5.38 1.23
CA ALA A 263 19.89 -5.09 0.28
C ALA A 263 20.88 -4.01 0.76
N VAL A 264 20.66 -3.44 1.96
CA VAL A 264 21.42 -2.29 2.46
C VAL A 264 22.16 -2.62 3.75
N TRP A 265 21.53 -3.35 4.67
CA TRP A 265 22.17 -3.73 5.90
C TRP A 265 23.17 -4.86 5.65
N PRO A 266 24.36 -4.81 6.28
CA PRO A 266 25.30 -5.91 6.21
C PRO A 266 24.62 -7.18 6.76
N HIS A 267 24.83 -8.29 6.07
CA HIS A 267 24.41 -9.59 6.60
C HIS A 267 25.23 -9.89 7.86
N ALA A 268 24.55 -10.14 9.00
CA ALA A 268 25.17 -10.56 10.24
C ALA A 268 25.68 -12.00 10.14
#